data_4b8ab0dfab5de9dc3497fc9ae491b54d
#
_entry.id   4b8ab0dfab5de9dc3497fc9ae491b54d
#
_cell.length_a   1.000
_cell.length_b   1.000
_cell.length_c   1.000
_cell.angle_alpha   90.00
_cell.angle_beta   90.00
_cell.angle_gamma   90.00
#
_symmetry.space_group_name_H-M   'P 1'
#
loop_
_entity.id
_entity.type
_entity.pdbx_description
1 polymer ?
#
loop_
_entity_poly.entity_id
_entity_poly.type
_entity_poly.pdbx_seq_one_letter_code
_entity_poly.pdbx_strand_id
1 'polypeptide(L)'
;MVNNFFEINNKNYEKQGWQNLAIRHDRKNEESCMFLSKKNCEILNFFGLVQNLHDLEQDDDFLQYSYLGASYVINKCYLYSNDANHNLNYQDIIHKLYLELEEFIDIFNFYLIEIVDNFIPVEQLEIIHSDFDFISKIYSFNYTNTYEKFYGKTKDIEFLHGRIGHSHNLVLGISDINLDFFKKFKAYGFSKYHQKLHKDTQYQFLTPEIDTIEVIRKELNQLKEKINEPIELILGESSEKYEINRFNELVYDLQKKIKKIYIWGHSLDRSDASYIKEIFSFNFEKVAHSIEVIIFYYDEWAKFELLNNLLDILGKDIVEKWMKKGWLKFEQNPDIAKLNNIEPVELSKLAEA
;
A
#
# COMPACT_ATOMS: atom_id res chain seq x y z
N MET A 1 -11.92 0.54 13.08
CA MET A 1 -12.95 -0.35 12.52
C MET A 1 -13.04 -1.69 13.24
N VAL A 2 -11.93 -2.30 13.66
CA VAL A 2 -11.94 -3.59 14.39
C VAL A 2 -12.40 -3.47 15.84
N ASN A 3 -12.17 -2.34 16.52
CA ASN A 3 -12.69 -2.13 17.88
C ASN A 3 -14.22 -2.15 17.95
N ASN A 4 -14.92 -1.86 16.84
CA ASN A 4 -16.39 -1.96 16.77
C ASN A 4 -16.89 -3.37 16.41
N PHE A 5 -15.99 -4.30 16.10
CA PHE A 5 -16.35 -5.68 15.77
C PHE A 5 -16.73 -6.49 17.02
N PHE A 6 -16.18 -6.12 18.18
CA PHE A 6 -16.28 -6.89 19.43
C PHE A 6 -16.64 -6.03 20.66
N GLU A 7 -17.19 -4.84 20.49
CA GLU A 7 -17.70 -4.09 21.62
C GLU A 7 -19.03 -4.68 22.11
N ILE A 8 -18.98 -5.24 23.32
CA ILE A 8 -20.16 -5.71 24.08
C ILE A 8 -20.74 -4.48 24.77
N ASN A 9 -21.88 -4.00 24.31
CA ASN A 9 -22.66 -2.98 25.01
C ASN A 9 -24.09 -3.42 25.21
N ASN A 10 -24.48 -3.67 26.44
CA ASN A 10 -25.72 -4.31 26.88
C ASN A 10 -26.99 -3.44 26.88
N LYS A 11 -27.07 -2.31 26.20
CA LYS A 11 -28.27 -1.45 26.28
C LYS A 11 -28.56 -0.78 24.93
N ASN A 12 -29.46 -1.32 24.15
CA ASN A 12 -30.11 -0.73 22.96
C ASN A 12 -29.95 -1.46 21.61
N TYR A 13 -29.98 -2.77 21.59
CA TYR A 13 -29.69 -3.55 20.36
C TYR A 13 -30.93 -4.00 19.56
N GLU A 14 -32.14 -3.58 19.94
CA GLU A 14 -33.38 -3.88 19.19
C GLU A 14 -33.54 -3.05 17.90
N LYS A 15 -32.57 -2.23 17.54
CA LYS A 15 -32.63 -1.39 16.32
C LYS A 15 -31.94 -2.03 15.15
N GLN A 16 -32.76 -2.63 14.27
CA GLN A 16 -32.51 -2.86 12.84
C GLN A 16 -31.13 -3.39 12.42
N GLY A 17 -31.08 -4.69 12.15
CA GLY A 17 -29.99 -5.29 11.38
C GLY A 17 -28.85 -5.93 12.19
N TRP A 18 -29.01 -6.07 13.49
CA TRP A 18 -28.06 -6.81 14.32
C TRP A 18 -28.50 -8.26 14.47
N GLN A 19 -27.56 -9.18 14.36
CA GLN A 19 -27.73 -10.61 14.54
C GLN A 19 -27.09 -11.06 15.84
N ASN A 20 -27.70 -12.02 16.50
CA ASN A 20 -27.16 -12.62 17.72
C ASN A 20 -26.17 -13.71 17.36
N LEU A 21 -24.93 -13.57 17.81
CA LEU A 21 -23.88 -14.58 17.68
C LEU A 21 -23.65 -15.24 19.03
N ALA A 22 -23.95 -16.53 19.16
CA ALA A 22 -23.61 -17.31 20.33
C ALA A 22 -22.13 -17.70 20.28
N ILE A 23 -21.35 -17.27 21.28
CA ILE A 23 -19.94 -17.61 21.42
C ILE A 23 -19.76 -18.84 22.31
N ARG A 24 -20.66 -19.00 23.29
CA ARG A 24 -20.50 -20.01 24.34
C ARG A 24 -21.81 -20.28 25.07
N HIS A 25 -22.00 -21.52 25.48
CA HIS A 25 -22.96 -21.92 26.50
C HIS A 25 -22.18 -22.28 27.79
N ASP A 26 -22.34 -21.49 28.84
CA ASP A 26 -21.88 -21.84 30.18
C ASP A 26 -23.09 -22.20 31.07
N ARG A 27 -23.16 -23.45 31.51
CA ARG A 27 -24.25 -23.94 32.39
C ARG A 27 -24.23 -23.27 33.76
N LYS A 28 -23.22 -22.50 34.12
CA LYS A 28 -23.05 -21.89 35.45
C LYS A 28 -23.07 -20.37 35.49
N ASN A 29 -22.88 -19.70 34.40
CA ASN A 29 -22.90 -18.25 34.32
C ASN A 29 -23.62 -17.81 33.04
N GLU A 30 -24.42 -16.79 33.19
CA GLU A 30 -25.23 -16.18 32.14
C GLU A 30 -24.50 -16.00 30.79
N GLU A 31 -25.24 -16.33 29.76
CA GLU A 31 -25.02 -16.33 28.32
C GLU A 31 -24.06 -15.27 27.78
N SER A 32 -22.99 -15.70 27.11
CA SER A 32 -22.13 -14.81 26.34
C SER A 32 -22.61 -14.73 24.90
N CYS A 33 -23.51 -13.82 24.59
CA CYS A 33 -23.91 -13.48 23.24
C CYS A 33 -23.22 -12.19 22.81
N MET A 34 -22.69 -12.19 21.60
CA MET A 34 -22.24 -10.98 20.90
C MET A 34 -23.28 -10.56 19.88
N PHE A 35 -23.44 -9.26 19.71
CA PHE A 35 -24.28 -8.71 18.67
C PHE A 35 -23.37 -8.19 17.54
N LEU A 36 -23.56 -8.73 16.34
CA LEU A 36 -22.88 -8.29 15.14
C LEU A 36 -23.89 -7.80 14.10
N SER A 37 -23.47 -6.88 13.23
CA SER A 37 -24.32 -6.51 12.11
C SER A 37 -24.56 -7.73 11.21
N LYS A 38 -25.71 -7.81 10.56
CA LYS A 38 -26.03 -8.87 9.60
C LYS A 38 -24.94 -9.03 8.57
N LYS A 39 -24.43 -7.92 8.01
CA LYS A 39 -23.32 -7.92 7.05
C LYS A 39 -22.06 -8.58 7.60
N ASN A 40 -21.71 -8.32 8.86
CA ASN A 40 -20.53 -8.93 9.48
C ASN A 40 -20.73 -10.42 9.69
N CYS A 41 -21.93 -10.86 10.11
CA CYS A 41 -22.25 -12.28 10.23
C CYS A 41 -22.17 -12.99 8.86
N GLU A 42 -22.70 -12.40 7.81
CA GLU A 42 -22.63 -12.94 6.45
C GLU A 42 -21.17 -13.08 5.97
N ILE A 43 -20.31 -12.07 6.24
CA ILE A 43 -18.89 -12.13 5.92
C ILE A 43 -18.19 -13.25 6.71
N LEU A 44 -18.43 -13.33 8.02
CA LEU A 44 -17.82 -14.37 8.85
C LEU A 44 -18.32 -15.78 8.47
N ASN A 45 -19.59 -15.91 8.05
CA ASN A 45 -20.17 -17.15 7.54
C ASN A 45 -19.54 -17.54 6.19
N PHE A 46 -19.33 -16.59 5.31
CA PHE A 46 -18.65 -16.80 4.04
C PHE A 46 -17.24 -17.39 4.23
N PHE A 47 -16.49 -16.89 5.21
CA PHE A 47 -15.18 -17.44 5.58
C PHE A 47 -15.26 -18.69 6.48
N GLY A 48 -16.44 -19.21 6.76
CA GLY A 48 -16.63 -20.39 7.57
C GLY A 48 -16.25 -20.23 9.05
N LEU A 49 -16.13 -18.98 9.53
CA LEU A 49 -15.81 -18.68 10.94
C LEU A 49 -17.03 -18.81 11.84
N VAL A 50 -18.20 -18.53 11.31
CA VAL A 50 -19.49 -18.76 11.95
C VAL A 50 -20.36 -19.60 11.04
N GLN A 51 -21.39 -20.22 11.61
CA GLN A 51 -22.39 -21.01 10.89
C GLN A 51 -23.78 -20.45 11.21
N ASN A 52 -24.65 -20.42 10.21
CA ASN A 52 -26.04 -20.08 10.41
C ASN A 52 -26.72 -21.24 11.16
N LEU A 53 -27.45 -20.93 12.22
CA LEU A 53 -28.16 -21.93 13.01
C LEU A 53 -29.19 -22.71 12.20
N HIS A 54 -29.85 -22.10 11.21
CA HIS A 54 -30.76 -22.78 10.32
C HIS A 54 -30.13 -23.89 9.50
N ASP A 55 -28.84 -23.78 9.22
CA ASP A 55 -28.10 -24.79 8.46
C ASP A 55 -27.71 -26.00 9.33
N LEU A 56 -27.85 -25.89 10.65
CA LEU A 56 -27.53 -26.90 11.67
C LEU A 56 -28.75 -27.69 12.20
N GLU A 57 -29.90 -27.60 11.55
CA GLU A 57 -31.17 -28.15 12.02
C GLU A 57 -31.19 -29.65 12.38
N GLN A 58 -30.14 -30.39 12.10
CA GLN A 58 -30.03 -31.82 12.42
C GLN A 58 -29.00 -32.14 13.52
N ASP A 59 -28.39 -31.13 14.13
CA ASP A 59 -27.37 -31.33 15.16
C ASP A 59 -27.92 -31.09 16.56
N ASP A 60 -27.55 -31.89 17.56
CA ASP A 60 -27.98 -31.73 18.97
C ASP A 60 -27.70 -30.33 19.54
N ASP A 61 -26.77 -29.60 18.96
CA ASP A 61 -26.42 -28.24 19.32
C ASP A 61 -27.44 -27.20 18.87
N PHE A 62 -28.26 -27.47 17.82
CA PHE A 62 -29.28 -26.55 17.34
C PHE A 62 -30.26 -26.15 18.44
N LEU A 63 -30.78 -27.15 19.18
CA LEU A 63 -31.72 -26.91 20.27
C LEU A 63 -31.12 -26.04 21.37
N GLN A 64 -29.82 -26.21 21.65
CA GLN A 64 -29.16 -25.51 22.72
C GLN A 64 -28.95 -24.00 22.39
N TYR A 65 -28.60 -23.68 21.15
CA TYR A 65 -28.38 -22.30 20.72
C TYR A 65 -29.65 -21.55 20.31
N SER A 66 -30.66 -22.25 19.85
CA SER A 66 -31.96 -21.65 19.51
C SER A 66 -32.67 -21.02 20.70
N TYR A 67 -32.48 -21.57 21.91
CA TYR A 67 -32.99 -20.98 23.15
C TYR A 67 -32.40 -19.63 23.49
N LEU A 68 -31.19 -19.32 22.93
CA LEU A 68 -30.54 -18.05 23.14
C LEU A 68 -30.97 -16.95 22.16
N GLY A 69 -31.88 -17.27 21.22
CA GLY A 69 -32.27 -16.35 20.15
C GLY A 69 -31.08 -16.03 19.18
N ALA A 70 -30.06 -16.87 19.17
CA ALA A 70 -28.93 -16.69 18.28
C ALA A 70 -29.31 -17.05 16.84
N SER A 71 -28.84 -16.31 15.89
CA SER A 71 -28.94 -16.63 14.45
C SER A 71 -27.70 -17.29 13.88
N TYR A 72 -26.58 -17.13 14.55
CA TYR A 72 -25.29 -17.68 14.17
C TYR A 72 -24.55 -18.24 15.39
N VAL A 73 -23.69 -19.22 15.15
CA VAL A 73 -22.76 -19.80 16.15
C VAL A 73 -21.36 -19.83 15.58
N ILE A 74 -20.36 -19.77 16.46
CA ILE A 74 -18.97 -19.94 16.06
C ILE A 74 -18.74 -21.39 15.62
N ASN A 75 -18.05 -21.55 14.50
CA ASN A 75 -17.68 -22.88 14.01
C ASN A 75 -16.76 -23.56 15.03
N LYS A 76 -17.16 -24.78 15.46
CA LYS A 76 -16.47 -25.55 16.50
C LYS A 76 -14.99 -25.81 16.21
N CYS A 77 -14.59 -25.89 14.95
CA CYS A 77 -13.19 -26.11 14.58
C CYS A 77 -12.25 -25.01 15.09
N TYR A 78 -12.77 -23.81 15.42
CA TYR A 78 -11.99 -22.70 15.95
C TYR A 78 -12.05 -22.56 17.48
N LEU A 79 -12.60 -23.55 18.17
CA LEU A 79 -12.58 -23.66 19.62
C LEU A 79 -11.47 -24.62 20.06
N TYR A 80 -10.81 -24.33 21.17
CA TYR A 80 -9.87 -25.29 21.76
C TYR A 80 -10.62 -26.53 22.25
N SER A 81 -10.31 -27.68 21.67
CA SER A 81 -10.99 -28.96 21.97
C SER A 81 -10.81 -29.44 23.42
N ASN A 82 -9.73 -29.02 24.09
CA ASN A 82 -9.36 -29.49 25.44
C ASN A 82 -9.61 -28.44 26.52
N ASP A 83 -10.16 -27.29 26.19
CA ASP A 83 -10.43 -26.24 27.16
C ASP A 83 -11.90 -26.31 27.58
N ALA A 84 -12.14 -26.63 28.89
CA ALA A 84 -13.48 -26.58 29.48
C ALA A 84 -14.16 -25.22 29.32
N ASN A 85 -13.39 -24.22 28.98
CA ASN A 85 -13.85 -22.84 28.72
C ASN A 85 -14.17 -22.54 27.26
N HIS A 86 -13.98 -23.47 26.32
CA HIS A 86 -14.23 -23.27 24.88
C HIS A 86 -13.67 -21.94 24.33
N ASN A 87 -12.45 -21.59 24.73
CA ASN A 87 -11.80 -20.37 24.25
C ASN A 87 -11.53 -20.43 22.75
N LEU A 88 -11.61 -19.29 22.07
CA LEU A 88 -11.30 -19.16 20.65
C LEU A 88 -9.83 -19.43 20.37
N ASN A 89 -9.57 -20.29 19.41
CA ASN A 89 -8.22 -20.49 18.87
C ASN A 89 -7.93 -19.42 17.81
N TYR A 90 -7.49 -18.26 18.26
CA TYR A 90 -7.17 -17.13 17.37
C TYR A 90 -6.07 -17.42 16.35
N GLN A 91 -5.14 -18.31 16.66
CA GLN A 91 -4.06 -18.66 15.75
C GLN A 91 -4.59 -19.45 14.55
N ASP A 92 -5.48 -20.41 14.78
CA ASP A 92 -6.09 -21.19 13.70
C ASP A 92 -7.00 -20.30 12.84
N ILE A 93 -7.74 -19.37 13.46
CA ILE A 93 -8.55 -18.39 12.73
C ILE A 93 -7.67 -17.51 11.82
N ILE A 94 -6.58 -16.96 12.37
CA ILE A 94 -5.67 -16.10 11.60
C ILE A 94 -5.02 -16.91 10.48
N HIS A 95 -4.60 -18.13 10.75
CA HIS A 95 -4.01 -19.02 9.75
C HIS A 95 -4.99 -19.33 8.62
N LYS A 96 -6.23 -19.68 8.97
CA LYS A 96 -7.29 -19.92 7.97
C LYS A 96 -7.53 -18.70 7.10
N LEU A 97 -7.71 -17.51 7.70
CA LEU A 97 -7.91 -16.29 6.95
C LEU A 97 -6.71 -15.92 6.07
N TYR A 98 -5.49 -16.24 6.51
CA TYR A 98 -4.30 -16.04 5.70
C TYR A 98 -4.30 -16.97 4.47
N LEU A 99 -4.68 -18.23 4.62
CA LEU A 99 -4.82 -19.14 3.48
C LEU A 99 -5.88 -18.67 2.49
N GLU A 100 -7.03 -18.20 2.98
CA GLU A 100 -8.07 -17.61 2.12
C GLU A 100 -7.58 -16.38 1.37
N LEU A 101 -6.72 -15.55 2.00
CA LEU A 101 -6.09 -14.42 1.32
C LEU A 101 -5.14 -14.88 0.20
N GLU A 102 -4.32 -15.92 0.43
CA GLU A 102 -3.44 -16.45 -0.60
C GLU A 102 -4.24 -17.06 -1.76
N GLU A 103 -5.31 -17.82 -1.50
CA GLU A 103 -6.22 -18.32 -2.53
C GLU A 103 -6.88 -17.16 -3.33
N PHE A 104 -7.28 -16.11 -2.63
CA PHE A 104 -7.81 -14.92 -3.30
C PHE A 104 -6.76 -14.25 -4.19
N ILE A 105 -5.50 -14.16 -3.74
CA ILE A 105 -4.38 -13.62 -4.53
C ILE A 105 -4.17 -14.47 -5.79
N ASP A 106 -4.26 -15.80 -5.70
CA ASP A 106 -4.13 -16.69 -6.86
C ASP A 106 -5.26 -16.48 -7.88
N ILE A 107 -6.51 -16.38 -7.41
CA ILE A 107 -7.67 -16.10 -8.26
C ILE A 107 -7.52 -14.70 -8.90
N PHE A 108 -7.07 -13.72 -8.14
CA PHE A 108 -6.85 -12.37 -8.64
C PHE A 108 -5.74 -12.33 -9.69
N ASN A 109 -4.63 -13.07 -9.47
CA ASN A 109 -3.58 -13.23 -10.46
C ASN A 109 -4.12 -13.85 -11.77
N PHE A 110 -4.93 -14.92 -11.66
CA PHE A 110 -5.58 -15.53 -12.81
C PHE A 110 -6.47 -14.53 -13.57
N TYR A 111 -7.31 -13.78 -12.85
CA TYR A 111 -8.13 -12.73 -13.45
C TYR A 111 -7.28 -11.67 -14.18
N LEU A 112 -6.19 -11.23 -13.57
CA LEU A 112 -5.30 -10.24 -14.17
C LEU A 112 -4.63 -10.78 -15.45
N ILE A 113 -4.23 -12.04 -15.46
CA ILE A 113 -3.61 -12.69 -16.63
C ILE A 113 -4.64 -12.86 -17.75
N GLU A 114 -5.78 -13.51 -17.44
CA GLU A 114 -6.73 -13.94 -18.46
C GLU A 114 -7.62 -12.81 -18.97
N ILE A 115 -7.87 -11.79 -18.17
CA ILE A 115 -8.76 -10.69 -18.54
C ILE A 115 -7.98 -9.41 -18.79
N VAL A 116 -7.27 -8.91 -17.77
CA VAL A 116 -6.68 -7.56 -17.84
C VAL A 116 -5.46 -7.53 -18.75
N ASP A 117 -4.60 -8.54 -18.67
CA ASP A 117 -3.37 -8.59 -19.46
C ASP A 117 -3.63 -8.88 -20.95
N ASN A 118 -4.81 -9.40 -21.27
CA ASN A 118 -5.24 -9.61 -22.67
C ASN A 118 -5.77 -8.35 -23.35
N PHE A 119 -5.97 -7.25 -22.64
CA PHE A 119 -6.25 -5.96 -23.29
C PHE A 119 -4.99 -5.47 -24.01
N ILE A 120 -5.06 -5.50 -25.35
CA ILE A 120 -3.99 -5.04 -26.22
C ILE A 120 -4.50 -3.77 -26.93
N PRO A 121 -3.79 -2.65 -26.86
CA PRO A 121 -4.18 -1.47 -27.63
C PRO A 121 -4.06 -1.74 -29.13
N VAL A 122 -4.95 -1.18 -29.91
CA VAL A 122 -4.91 -1.28 -31.39
C VAL A 122 -3.64 -0.61 -31.93
N GLU A 123 -3.26 0.51 -31.30
CA GLU A 123 -2.03 1.27 -31.59
C GLU A 123 -1.39 1.70 -30.28
N GLN A 124 -0.07 1.89 -30.31
CA GLN A 124 0.63 2.45 -29.16
C GLN A 124 0.28 3.92 -28.99
N LEU A 125 0.10 4.33 -27.74
CA LEU A 125 -0.26 5.69 -27.38
C LEU A 125 0.97 6.57 -27.29
N GLU A 126 0.88 7.78 -27.82
CA GLU A 126 1.88 8.81 -27.61
C GLU A 126 1.65 9.53 -26.27
N ILE A 127 2.74 9.75 -25.55
CA ILE A 127 2.78 10.64 -24.39
C ILE A 127 3.63 11.83 -24.76
N ILE A 128 3.00 12.99 -24.95
CA ILE A 128 3.73 14.22 -25.22
C ILE A 128 3.94 14.95 -23.90
N HIS A 129 4.97 14.55 -23.18
CA HIS A 129 5.61 15.39 -22.18
C HIS A 129 7.11 15.33 -22.48
N SER A 130 7.72 16.47 -22.75
CA SER A 130 9.13 16.57 -23.17
C SER A 130 10.09 15.86 -22.24
N ASP A 131 9.75 15.74 -20.97
CA ASP A 131 10.60 15.12 -19.96
C ASP A 131 10.47 13.58 -19.95
N PHE A 132 9.40 12.99 -20.50
CA PHE A 132 9.18 11.53 -20.46
C PHE A 132 10.16 10.75 -21.34
N ASP A 133 10.75 11.37 -22.33
CA ASP A 133 11.80 10.75 -23.13
C ASP A 133 13.08 10.48 -22.31
N PHE A 134 13.27 11.24 -21.23
CA PHE A 134 14.45 11.16 -20.36
C PHE A 134 14.24 10.34 -19.09
N ILE A 135 13.06 9.69 -18.93
CA ILE A 135 12.81 8.79 -17.79
C ILE A 135 13.79 7.60 -17.87
N SER A 136 14.57 7.43 -16.83
CA SER A 136 15.52 6.32 -16.71
C SER A 136 14.91 5.06 -16.13
N LYS A 137 13.96 5.20 -15.20
CA LYS A 137 13.34 4.09 -14.48
C LYS A 137 11.89 4.37 -14.12
N ILE A 138 11.08 3.33 -14.08
CA ILE A 138 9.67 3.36 -13.72
C ILE A 138 9.45 2.43 -12.53
N TYR A 139 8.76 2.93 -11.52
CA TYR A 139 8.26 2.14 -10.40
C TYR A 139 6.74 2.04 -10.51
N SER A 140 6.25 0.82 -10.68
CA SER A 140 4.82 0.56 -10.89
C SER A 140 4.17 0.01 -9.63
N PHE A 141 3.06 0.60 -9.22
CA PHE A 141 2.15 0.05 -8.22
C PHE A 141 1.10 -0.89 -8.84
N ASN A 142 1.03 -0.93 -10.17
CA ASN A 142 0.19 -1.88 -10.89
C ASN A 142 0.86 -3.25 -10.96
N TYR A 143 0.07 -4.29 -11.05
CA TYR A 143 0.54 -5.67 -11.17
C TYR A 143 0.84 -6.09 -12.62
N THR A 144 0.29 -5.33 -13.59
CA THR A 144 0.39 -5.60 -15.04
C THR A 144 1.34 -4.63 -15.72
N ASN A 145 1.96 -5.06 -16.82
CA ASN A 145 2.88 -4.24 -17.61
C ASN A 145 2.13 -3.26 -18.53
N THR A 146 1.23 -2.48 -17.96
CA THR A 146 0.38 -1.53 -18.69
C THR A 146 1.20 -0.48 -19.43
N TYR A 147 2.26 0.03 -18.81
CA TYR A 147 3.08 1.08 -19.42
C TYR A 147 3.71 0.62 -20.75
N GLU A 148 4.38 -0.53 -20.75
CA GLU A 148 5.03 -1.06 -21.95
C GLU A 148 4.02 -1.40 -23.06
N LYS A 149 2.88 -1.97 -22.68
CA LYS A 149 1.82 -2.34 -23.62
C LYS A 149 1.23 -1.14 -24.35
N PHE A 150 0.92 -0.09 -23.60
CA PHE A 150 0.20 1.06 -24.18
C PHE A 150 1.14 2.11 -24.77
N TYR A 151 2.36 2.25 -24.25
CA TYR A 151 3.27 3.32 -24.67
C TYR A 151 4.52 2.81 -25.41
N GLY A 152 4.71 1.50 -25.52
CA GLY A 152 5.70 0.85 -26.39
C GLY A 152 7.17 1.20 -26.11
N LYS A 153 7.44 1.93 -25.05
CA LYS A 153 8.81 2.33 -24.68
C LYS A 153 9.37 1.35 -23.68
N THR A 154 10.35 0.56 -24.09
CA THR A 154 11.09 -0.30 -23.16
C THR A 154 11.87 0.56 -22.17
N LYS A 155 11.47 0.54 -20.91
CA LYS A 155 12.15 1.18 -19.79
C LYS A 155 12.42 0.14 -18.72
N ASP A 156 13.34 0.44 -17.82
CA ASP A 156 13.52 -0.36 -16.61
C ASP A 156 12.30 -0.15 -15.70
N ILE A 157 11.49 -1.21 -15.53
CA ILE A 157 10.25 -1.17 -14.75
C ILE A 157 10.35 -2.11 -13.57
N GLU A 158 10.20 -1.58 -12.37
CA GLU A 158 10.08 -2.35 -11.13
C GLU A 158 8.66 -2.33 -10.59
N PHE A 159 8.15 -3.50 -10.19
CA PHE A 159 6.79 -3.66 -9.67
C PHE A 159 6.80 -3.73 -8.15
N LEU A 160 6.42 -2.62 -7.50
CA LEU A 160 6.52 -2.46 -6.04
C LEU A 160 5.55 -3.36 -5.25
N HIS A 161 4.44 -3.76 -5.85
CA HIS A 161 3.46 -4.67 -5.27
C HIS A 161 3.51 -6.08 -5.89
N GLY A 162 4.60 -6.41 -6.57
CA GLY A 162 4.74 -7.65 -7.31
C GLY A 162 4.12 -7.60 -8.70
N ARG A 163 4.35 -8.67 -9.47
CA ARG A 163 3.95 -8.80 -10.87
C ARG A 163 3.16 -10.08 -11.09
N ILE A 164 2.19 -10.03 -12.00
CA ILE A 164 1.45 -11.21 -12.46
C ILE A 164 2.37 -12.22 -13.13
N GLY A 165 1.99 -13.50 -13.12
CA GLY A 165 2.70 -14.59 -13.78
C GLY A 165 2.42 -15.96 -13.15
N HIS A 166 2.99 -17.02 -13.71
CA HIS A 166 2.86 -18.37 -13.16
C HIS A 166 3.51 -18.51 -11.78
N SER A 167 4.60 -17.79 -11.54
CA SER A 167 5.25 -17.66 -10.23
C SER A 167 5.14 -16.20 -9.78
N HIS A 168 3.89 -15.76 -9.57
CA HIS A 168 3.64 -14.39 -9.16
C HIS A 168 4.09 -14.12 -7.72
N ASN A 169 4.35 -12.85 -7.44
CA ASN A 169 4.68 -12.36 -6.11
C ASN A 169 3.75 -11.20 -5.68
N LEU A 170 2.48 -11.30 -6.04
CA LEU A 170 1.48 -10.26 -5.76
C LEU A 170 1.32 -10.02 -4.26
N VAL A 171 1.23 -8.75 -3.89
CA VAL A 171 1.06 -8.28 -2.53
C VAL A 171 -0.29 -7.58 -2.39
N LEU A 172 -1.19 -8.16 -1.60
CA LEU A 172 -2.49 -7.60 -1.27
C LEU A 172 -2.66 -7.53 0.25
N GLY A 173 -3.02 -6.37 0.77
CA GLY A 173 -3.24 -6.23 2.20
C GLY A 173 -3.28 -4.77 2.67
N ILE A 174 -3.32 -4.61 3.98
CA ILE A 174 -3.24 -3.30 4.64
C ILE A 174 -1.79 -2.83 4.76
N SER A 175 -1.56 -1.53 4.94
CA SER A 175 -0.21 -0.96 5.04
C SER A 175 0.54 -1.51 6.25
N ASP A 176 -0.10 -1.47 7.42
CA ASP A 176 0.51 -1.88 8.69
C ASP A 176 -0.54 -2.33 9.70
N ILE A 177 -0.10 -3.13 10.67
CA ILE A 177 -0.90 -3.61 11.78
C ILE A 177 -0.70 -2.71 12.98
N ASN A 178 -1.64 -1.78 13.19
CA ASN A 178 -1.58 -0.81 14.27
C ASN A 178 -2.25 -1.27 15.57
N LEU A 179 -3.12 -2.29 15.51
CA LEU A 179 -3.88 -2.78 16.65
C LEU A 179 -3.07 -3.80 17.45
N ASP A 180 -2.93 -3.56 18.75
CA ASP A 180 -2.18 -4.44 19.66
C ASP A 180 -2.71 -5.87 19.69
N PHE A 181 -4.02 -6.04 19.50
CA PHE A 181 -4.66 -7.35 19.33
C PHE A 181 -4.02 -8.16 18.20
N PHE A 182 -3.92 -7.59 16.99
CA PHE A 182 -3.33 -8.29 15.85
C PHE A 182 -1.83 -8.53 16.02
N LYS A 183 -1.11 -7.60 16.66
CA LYS A 183 0.30 -7.80 17.01
C LYS A 183 0.48 -8.97 17.97
N LYS A 184 -0.38 -9.05 19.01
CA LYS A 184 -0.37 -10.15 19.98
C LYS A 184 -0.52 -11.51 19.31
N PHE A 185 -1.38 -11.63 18.31
CA PHE A 185 -1.63 -12.87 17.57
C PHE A 185 -0.78 -13.02 16.30
N LYS A 186 0.20 -12.11 16.09
CA LYS A 186 1.14 -12.17 14.96
C LYS A 186 0.46 -12.19 13.58
N ALA A 187 -0.64 -11.46 13.41
CA ALA A 187 -1.41 -11.40 12.16
C ALA A 187 -0.71 -10.60 11.04
N TYR A 188 0.62 -10.56 11.02
CA TYR A 188 1.42 -9.76 10.08
C TYR A 188 1.24 -10.16 8.61
N GLY A 189 0.86 -11.41 8.32
CA GLY A 189 0.61 -11.89 6.96
C GLY A 189 -0.40 -11.07 6.16
N PHE A 190 -1.30 -10.32 6.85
CA PHE A 190 -2.26 -9.43 6.21
C PHE A 190 -1.69 -8.04 5.85
N SER A 191 -0.47 -7.74 6.26
CA SER A 191 0.16 -6.46 5.92
C SER A 191 0.98 -6.56 4.64
N LYS A 192 0.91 -5.51 3.83
CA LYS A 192 1.74 -5.37 2.62
C LYS A 192 3.23 -5.51 2.96
N TYR A 193 3.67 -4.95 4.09
CA TYR A 193 5.06 -5.01 4.51
C TYR A 193 5.56 -6.45 4.69
N HIS A 194 4.84 -7.28 5.45
CA HIS A 194 5.20 -8.68 5.65
C HIS A 194 5.22 -9.44 4.33
N GLN A 195 4.18 -9.26 3.51
CA GLN A 195 4.08 -9.95 2.22
C GLN A 195 5.22 -9.56 1.27
N LYS A 196 5.61 -8.27 1.22
CA LYS A 196 6.76 -7.81 0.43
C LYS A 196 8.05 -8.52 0.80
N LEU A 197 8.33 -8.65 2.09
CA LEU A 197 9.53 -9.34 2.58
C LEU A 197 9.45 -10.84 2.30
N HIS A 198 8.29 -11.46 2.50
CA HIS A 198 8.09 -12.90 2.33
C HIS A 198 8.15 -13.32 0.86
N LYS A 199 7.56 -12.52 -0.04
CA LYS A 199 7.47 -12.78 -1.48
C LYS A 199 8.62 -12.17 -2.29
N ASP A 200 9.61 -11.58 -1.62
CA ASP A 200 10.80 -10.97 -2.21
C ASP A 200 10.47 -9.98 -3.35
N THR A 201 9.57 -9.04 -3.09
CA THR A 201 9.27 -7.96 -4.03
C THR A 201 10.31 -6.85 -3.94
N GLN A 202 10.24 -5.86 -4.84
CA GLN A 202 11.15 -4.70 -4.88
C GLN A 202 10.91 -3.73 -3.70
N TYR A 203 11.12 -4.22 -2.47
CA TYR A 203 10.88 -3.44 -1.25
C TYR A 203 11.94 -2.37 -0.97
N GLN A 204 13.11 -2.42 -1.63
CA GLN A 204 14.18 -1.44 -1.43
C GLN A 204 13.86 -0.08 -2.06
N PHE A 205 13.01 -0.06 -3.10
CA PHE A 205 12.54 1.15 -3.79
C PHE A 205 13.68 2.14 -4.07
N LEU A 206 13.66 3.34 -3.48
CA LEU A 206 14.65 4.40 -3.68
C LEU A 206 15.79 4.37 -2.64
N THR A 207 15.78 3.45 -1.68
CA THR A 207 16.79 3.37 -0.63
C THR A 207 18.23 3.38 -1.17
N PRO A 208 18.60 2.59 -2.20
CA PRO A 208 19.98 2.60 -2.70
C PRO A 208 20.42 3.95 -3.28
N GLU A 209 19.51 4.67 -3.93
CA GLU A 209 19.77 6.02 -4.45
C GLU A 209 19.91 7.03 -3.31
N ILE A 210 19.06 6.95 -2.31
CA ILE A 210 19.10 7.80 -1.11
C ILE A 210 20.43 7.61 -0.40
N ASP A 211 20.81 6.37 -0.10
CA ASP A 211 22.05 6.02 0.58
C ASP A 211 23.27 6.56 -0.18
N THR A 212 23.28 6.39 -1.50
CA THR A 212 24.35 6.89 -2.34
C THR A 212 24.46 8.42 -2.28
N ILE A 213 23.33 9.12 -2.36
CA ILE A 213 23.27 10.58 -2.28
C ILE A 213 23.71 11.06 -0.90
N GLU A 214 23.33 10.39 0.18
CA GLU A 214 23.75 10.72 1.54
C GLU A 214 25.25 10.56 1.74
N VAL A 215 25.86 9.50 1.21
CA VAL A 215 27.32 9.31 1.26
C VAL A 215 28.03 10.46 0.55
N ILE A 216 27.61 10.79 -0.68
CA ILE A 216 28.19 11.91 -1.43
C ILE A 216 28.04 13.24 -0.67
N ARG A 217 26.88 13.49 -0.12
CA ARG A 217 26.58 14.71 0.68
C ARG A 217 27.48 14.82 1.91
N LYS A 218 27.66 13.71 2.62
CA LYS A 218 28.54 13.66 3.80
C LYS A 218 29.98 13.99 3.44
N GLU A 219 30.50 13.40 2.38
CA GLU A 219 31.86 13.66 1.87
C GLU A 219 32.02 15.12 1.41
N LEU A 220 31.03 15.66 0.66
CA LEU A 220 31.02 17.07 0.24
C LEU A 220 31.06 18.06 1.42
N ASN A 221 30.31 17.77 2.49
CA ASN A 221 30.30 18.63 3.68
C ASN A 221 31.66 18.59 4.38
N GLN A 222 32.29 17.41 4.50
CA GLN A 222 33.63 17.28 5.09
C GLN A 222 34.71 18.02 4.29
N LEU A 223 34.67 17.90 2.96
CA LEU A 223 35.57 18.63 2.08
C LEU A 223 35.39 20.13 2.13
N LYS A 224 34.12 20.58 2.21
CA LYS A 224 33.77 22.00 2.34
C LYS A 224 34.28 22.62 3.66
N GLU A 225 34.22 21.88 4.74
CA GLU A 225 34.77 22.31 6.03
C GLU A 225 36.32 22.45 5.92
N LYS A 226 37.00 21.47 5.36
CA LYS A 226 38.46 21.50 5.15
C LYS A 226 38.89 22.66 4.24
N ILE A 227 38.20 22.91 3.13
CA ILE A 227 38.50 24.00 2.19
C ILE A 227 38.31 25.38 2.83
N ASN A 228 37.37 25.49 3.80
CA ASN A 228 37.08 26.75 4.48
C ASN A 228 37.88 26.98 5.78
N GLU A 229 38.66 26.00 6.23
CA GLU A 229 39.58 26.23 7.36
C GLU A 229 40.71 27.15 6.93
N PRO A 230 41.10 28.13 7.76
CA PRO A 230 42.23 28.98 7.44
C PRO A 230 43.48 28.08 7.38
N ILE A 231 44.05 27.99 6.17
CA ILE A 231 45.23 27.14 5.90
C ILE A 231 46.41 27.75 6.61
N GLU A 232 46.63 27.41 7.85
CA GLU A 232 47.91 27.57 8.50
C GLU A 232 48.86 26.42 8.07
N LEU A 233 49.60 26.67 6.96
CA LEU A 233 51.04 26.27 6.72
C LEU A 233 51.41 24.78 6.73
N ILE A 234 50.58 23.78 6.63
CA ILE A 234 51.06 22.38 6.68
C ILE A 234 50.68 21.51 5.44
N LEU A 235 49.77 21.91 4.60
CA LEU A 235 49.37 21.15 3.42
C LEU A 235 49.90 21.84 2.16
N GLY A 236 50.81 21.17 1.41
CA GLY A 236 51.37 21.72 0.17
C GLY A 236 50.26 21.91 -0.90
N GLU A 237 50.51 22.80 -1.88
CA GLU A 237 49.62 23.13 -3.02
C GLU A 237 48.98 21.90 -3.72
N SER A 238 49.64 20.73 -3.64
CA SER A 238 49.15 19.48 -4.21
C SER A 238 47.92 18.87 -3.46
N SER A 239 47.84 19.07 -2.13
CA SER A 239 46.75 18.54 -1.32
C SER A 239 45.46 19.35 -1.51
N GLU A 240 45.56 20.69 -1.53
CA GLU A 240 44.44 21.57 -1.79
C GLU A 240 43.82 21.33 -3.18
N LYS A 241 44.68 21.22 -4.19
CA LYS A 241 44.26 20.90 -5.55
C LYS A 241 43.55 19.55 -5.64
N TYR A 242 43.98 18.55 -4.87
CA TYR A 242 43.35 17.25 -4.81
C TYR A 242 41.92 17.37 -4.18
N GLU A 243 41.77 18.08 -3.07
CA GLU A 243 40.49 18.26 -2.39
C GLU A 243 39.49 19.04 -3.25
N ILE A 244 39.95 20.08 -3.96
CA ILE A 244 39.09 20.82 -4.91
C ILE A 244 38.66 19.94 -6.08
N ASN A 245 39.56 19.15 -6.65
CA ASN A 245 39.24 18.23 -7.73
C ASN A 245 38.22 17.19 -7.26
N ARG A 246 38.44 16.61 -6.09
CA ARG A 246 37.50 15.63 -5.49
C ARG A 246 36.13 16.24 -5.22
N PHE A 247 36.10 17.48 -4.72
CA PHE A 247 34.82 18.21 -4.52
C PHE A 247 34.08 18.38 -5.85
N ASN A 248 34.78 18.79 -6.92
CA ASN A 248 34.16 18.95 -8.24
C ASN A 248 33.66 17.63 -8.83
N GLU A 249 34.39 16.52 -8.64
CA GLU A 249 33.97 15.19 -9.05
C GLU A 249 32.67 14.80 -8.34
N LEU A 250 32.59 14.96 -7.02
CA LEU A 250 31.37 14.64 -6.24
C LEU A 250 30.19 15.52 -6.63
N VAL A 251 30.39 16.80 -6.89
CA VAL A 251 29.36 17.69 -7.41
C VAL A 251 28.86 17.22 -8.77
N TYR A 252 29.75 16.82 -9.65
CA TYR A 252 29.42 16.26 -10.96
C TYR A 252 28.64 14.95 -10.84
N ASP A 253 29.07 14.04 -9.96
CA ASP A 253 28.38 12.79 -9.70
C ASP A 253 26.97 13.02 -9.12
N LEU A 254 26.84 13.99 -8.21
CA LEU A 254 25.54 14.37 -7.66
C LEU A 254 24.60 14.94 -8.73
N GLN A 255 25.14 15.69 -9.69
CA GLN A 255 24.36 16.23 -10.81
C GLN A 255 23.82 15.17 -11.77
N LYS A 256 24.41 13.97 -11.79
CA LYS A 256 23.93 12.82 -12.57
C LYS A 256 22.84 12.04 -11.88
N LYS A 257 22.63 12.26 -10.58
CA LYS A 257 21.58 11.57 -9.82
C LYS A 257 20.18 12.06 -10.17
N ILE A 258 19.18 11.39 -9.63
CA ILE A 258 17.77 11.72 -9.82
C ILE A 258 17.53 13.21 -9.58
N LYS A 259 16.88 13.88 -10.53
CA LYS A 259 16.52 15.30 -10.42
C LYS A 259 15.03 15.51 -10.28
N LYS A 260 14.23 14.64 -10.91
CA LYS A 260 12.79 14.73 -10.95
C LYS A 260 12.17 13.36 -10.69
N ILE A 261 11.09 13.37 -9.94
CA ILE A 261 10.22 12.21 -9.72
C ILE A 261 8.82 12.62 -10.18
N TYR A 262 8.29 11.87 -11.11
CA TYR A 262 6.92 12.03 -11.59
C TYR A 262 6.02 11.00 -10.95
N ILE A 263 4.91 11.43 -10.35
CA ILE A 263 3.88 10.56 -9.80
C ILE A 263 2.65 10.69 -10.67
N TRP A 264 2.27 9.59 -11.34
CA TRP A 264 1.16 9.56 -12.27
C TRP A 264 0.19 8.42 -11.98
N GLY A 265 -1.10 8.74 -11.88
CA GLY A 265 -2.17 7.75 -11.68
C GLY A 265 -2.16 7.05 -10.33
N HIS A 266 -1.43 7.59 -9.34
CA HIS A 266 -1.36 7.06 -7.98
C HIS A 266 -2.18 7.92 -7.03
N SER A 267 -2.99 7.29 -6.17
CA SER A 267 -3.87 7.98 -5.23
C SER A 267 -3.15 8.62 -4.04
N LEU A 268 -1.89 8.28 -3.81
CA LEU A 268 -1.13 8.63 -2.59
C LEU A 268 -1.83 8.16 -1.31
N ASP A 269 -2.50 7.01 -1.37
CA ASP A 269 -3.20 6.44 -0.22
C ASP A 269 -2.23 6.05 0.90
N ARG A 270 -2.73 6.11 2.12
CA ARG A 270 -1.97 5.77 3.34
C ARG A 270 -1.42 4.33 3.31
N SER A 271 -2.03 3.43 2.54
CA SER A 271 -1.53 2.07 2.37
C SER A 271 -0.12 2.01 1.77
N ASP A 272 0.32 3.05 1.08
CA ASP A 272 1.61 3.17 0.44
C ASP A 272 2.52 4.24 1.07
N ALA A 273 2.18 4.66 2.30
CA ALA A 273 2.85 5.73 3.03
C ALA A 273 4.37 5.55 3.16
N SER A 274 4.87 4.31 3.22
CA SER A 274 6.31 4.04 3.29
C SER A 274 7.05 4.57 2.07
N TYR A 275 6.54 4.30 0.87
CA TYR A 275 7.13 4.78 -0.38
C TYR A 275 7.03 6.30 -0.52
N ILE A 276 5.88 6.87 -0.12
CA ILE A 276 5.69 8.32 -0.17
C ILE A 276 6.68 9.02 0.75
N LYS A 277 6.86 8.55 1.98
CA LYS A 277 7.85 9.09 2.92
C LYS A 277 9.28 8.99 2.38
N GLU A 278 9.61 7.89 1.70
CA GLU A 278 10.91 7.69 1.09
C GLU A 278 11.18 8.71 -0.03
N ILE A 279 10.21 8.96 -0.93
CA ILE A 279 10.30 10.03 -1.94
C ILE A 279 10.58 11.39 -1.30
N PHE A 280 9.85 11.73 -0.25
CA PHE A 280 9.98 13.03 0.40
C PHE A 280 11.14 13.13 1.40
N SER A 281 11.94 12.08 1.57
CA SER A 281 13.17 12.10 2.37
C SER A 281 14.39 12.64 1.61
N PHE A 282 14.34 12.76 0.28
CA PHE A 282 15.49 13.18 -0.53
C PHE A 282 16.01 14.59 -0.26
N ASN A 283 15.13 15.55 0.04
CA ASN A 283 15.51 16.96 0.14
C ASN A 283 15.80 17.42 1.58
N PHE A 284 17.04 17.85 1.80
CA PHE A 284 17.50 18.45 3.05
C PHE A 284 17.93 19.92 2.85
N GLU A 285 17.87 20.73 3.88
CA GLU A 285 17.98 22.21 3.76
C GLU A 285 19.35 22.76 3.29
N LYS A 286 20.43 21.97 3.33
CA LYS A 286 21.80 22.49 3.18
C LYS A 286 22.57 21.91 2.00
N VAL A 287 21.92 21.33 0.99
CA VAL A 287 22.65 20.60 -0.05
C VAL A 287 22.44 21.16 -1.45
N ALA A 288 23.49 21.07 -2.26
CA ALA A 288 23.53 21.55 -3.65
C ALA A 288 22.61 20.78 -4.62
N HIS A 289 22.02 19.68 -4.20
CA HIS A 289 21.12 18.84 -5.00
C HIS A 289 19.75 18.77 -4.36
N SER A 290 18.73 19.18 -5.08
CA SER A 290 17.33 19.06 -4.71
C SER A 290 16.57 18.29 -5.79
N ILE A 291 15.66 17.44 -5.36
CA ILE A 291 14.75 16.69 -6.22
C ILE A 291 13.43 17.44 -6.32
N GLU A 292 12.92 17.53 -7.53
CA GLU A 292 11.59 18.03 -7.80
C GLU A 292 10.61 16.84 -7.92
N VAL A 293 9.51 16.88 -7.18
CA VAL A 293 8.41 15.92 -7.26
C VAL A 293 7.24 16.58 -7.97
N ILE A 294 6.81 15.99 -9.07
CA ILE A 294 5.69 16.45 -9.88
C ILE A 294 4.58 15.41 -9.79
N ILE A 295 3.44 15.82 -9.27
CA ILE A 295 2.26 14.96 -9.12
C ILE A 295 1.23 15.34 -10.17
N PHE A 296 0.93 14.40 -11.05
CA PHE A 296 -0.11 14.59 -12.05
C PHE A 296 -1.50 14.32 -11.45
N TYR A 297 -2.46 15.16 -11.77
CA TYR A 297 -3.85 15.03 -11.36
C TYR A 297 -4.79 15.10 -12.57
N TYR A 298 -5.91 14.38 -12.49
CA TYR A 298 -6.89 14.34 -13.55
C TYR A 298 -7.77 15.60 -13.58
N ASP A 299 -8.35 15.98 -12.43
CA ASP A 299 -9.19 17.15 -12.23
C ASP A 299 -8.94 17.81 -10.87
N GLU A 300 -9.59 18.93 -10.60
CA GLU A 300 -9.38 19.67 -9.35
C GLU A 300 -9.84 18.88 -8.11
N TRP A 301 -10.79 17.95 -8.25
CA TRP A 301 -11.19 17.09 -7.14
C TRP A 301 -10.10 16.05 -6.82
N ALA A 302 -9.54 15.42 -7.84
CA ALA A 302 -8.40 14.52 -7.67
C ALA A 302 -7.20 15.23 -7.04
N LYS A 303 -6.91 16.47 -7.45
CA LYS A 303 -5.85 17.27 -6.82
C LYS A 303 -6.12 17.54 -5.35
N PHE A 304 -7.37 17.84 -4.98
CA PHE A 304 -7.77 18.04 -3.59
C PHE A 304 -7.54 16.76 -2.76
N GLU A 305 -7.93 15.60 -3.27
CA GLU A 305 -7.72 14.32 -2.59
C GLU A 305 -6.24 13.96 -2.45
N LEU A 306 -5.45 14.15 -3.51
CA LEU A 306 -3.99 13.93 -3.49
C LEU A 306 -3.30 14.80 -2.43
N LEU A 307 -3.70 16.07 -2.32
CA LEU A 307 -3.15 16.97 -1.31
C LEU A 307 -3.55 16.54 0.11
N ASN A 308 -4.80 16.11 0.32
CA ASN A 308 -5.25 15.60 1.62
C ASN A 308 -4.46 14.36 2.04
N ASN A 309 -4.24 13.42 1.12
CA ASN A 309 -3.46 12.21 1.40
C ASN A 309 -2.00 12.54 1.74
N LEU A 310 -1.38 13.49 1.03
CA LEU A 310 -0.04 13.96 1.38
C LEU A 310 0.00 14.61 2.77
N LEU A 311 -0.98 15.43 3.12
CA LEU A 311 -1.06 16.06 4.43
C LEU A 311 -1.26 15.03 5.55
N ASP A 312 -2.04 13.97 5.30
CA ASP A 312 -2.22 12.86 6.26
C ASP A 312 -0.93 12.06 6.48
N ILE A 313 -0.15 11.81 5.41
CA ILE A 313 1.07 10.99 5.46
C ILE A 313 2.29 11.75 5.98
N LEU A 314 2.51 12.96 5.47
CA LEU A 314 3.73 13.74 5.68
C LEU A 314 3.57 14.85 6.74
N GLY A 315 2.34 15.28 6.98
CA GLY A 315 2.03 16.43 7.82
C GLY A 315 2.19 17.77 7.10
N LYS A 316 1.52 18.79 7.63
CA LYS A 316 1.45 20.13 7.05
C LYS A 316 2.84 20.76 6.81
N ASP A 317 3.73 20.65 7.78
CA ASP A 317 5.01 21.38 7.76
C ASP A 317 5.91 20.91 6.61
N ILE A 318 5.94 19.62 6.34
CA ILE A 318 6.72 19.03 5.24
C ILE A 318 6.13 19.44 3.90
N VAL A 319 4.82 19.27 3.71
CA VAL A 319 4.13 19.59 2.45
C VAL A 319 4.29 21.09 2.14
N GLU A 320 4.01 21.96 3.11
CA GLU A 320 4.15 23.41 2.94
C GLU A 320 5.60 23.82 2.61
N LYS A 321 6.59 23.25 3.28
CA LYS A 321 8.00 23.46 3.00
C LYS A 321 8.36 23.10 1.57
N TRP A 322 7.95 21.91 1.11
CA TRP A 322 8.25 21.42 -0.22
C TRP A 322 7.61 22.29 -1.31
N MET A 323 6.37 22.73 -1.11
CA MET A 323 5.70 23.67 -2.02
C MET A 323 6.38 25.03 -2.05
N LYS A 324 6.73 25.62 -0.89
CA LYS A 324 7.41 26.90 -0.80
C LYS A 324 8.81 26.91 -1.45
N LYS A 325 9.49 25.76 -1.43
CA LYS A 325 10.80 25.59 -2.09
C LYS A 325 10.68 25.27 -3.58
N GLY A 326 9.49 25.07 -4.11
CA GLY A 326 9.27 24.66 -5.49
C GLY A 326 9.69 23.21 -5.77
N TRP A 327 9.90 22.39 -4.73
CA TRP A 327 10.25 20.98 -4.84
C TRP A 327 9.04 20.07 -5.08
N LEU A 328 7.84 20.55 -4.73
CA LEU A 328 6.58 19.86 -4.98
C LEU A 328 5.71 20.70 -5.90
N LYS A 329 5.28 20.11 -6.99
CA LYS A 329 4.35 20.71 -7.94
C LYS A 329 3.20 19.75 -8.25
N PHE A 330 2.04 20.32 -8.56
CA PHE A 330 0.90 19.58 -9.09
C PHE A 330 0.69 20.05 -10.53
N GLU A 331 0.63 19.12 -11.46
CA GLU A 331 0.39 19.38 -12.88
C GLU A 331 -0.82 18.58 -13.37
N GLN A 332 -1.60 19.15 -14.25
CA GLN A 332 -2.73 18.45 -14.83
C GLN A 332 -2.23 17.36 -15.78
N ASN A 333 -2.88 16.21 -15.76
CA ASN A 333 -2.59 15.13 -16.70
C ASN A 333 -2.64 15.64 -18.13
N PRO A 334 -1.69 15.23 -19.01
CA PRO A 334 -1.87 15.43 -20.42
C PRO A 334 -3.14 14.72 -20.90
N ASP A 335 -3.89 15.34 -21.78
CA ASP A 335 -5.08 14.75 -22.38
C ASP A 335 -4.65 13.71 -23.44
N ILE A 336 -4.42 12.48 -22.96
CA ILE A 336 -3.96 11.36 -23.77
C ILE A 336 -4.95 11.03 -24.88
N ALA A 337 -6.24 11.14 -24.61
CA ALA A 337 -7.27 10.89 -25.62
C ALA A 337 -7.16 11.87 -26.78
N LYS A 338 -7.06 13.16 -26.47
CA LYS A 338 -6.90 14.21 -27.50
C LYS A 338 -5.59 14.09 -28.25
N LEU A 339 -4.49 13.75 -27.56
CA LEU A 339 -3.17 13.58 -28.18
C LEU A 339 -3.15 12.45 -29.20
N ASN A 340 -3.89 11.38 -28.93
CA ASN A 340 -3.94 10.19 -29.77
C ASN A 340 -5.19 10.12 -30.65
N ASN A 341 -5.96 11.21 -30.76
CA ASN A 341 -7.22 11.27 -31.54
C ASN A 341 -8.21 10.14 -31.16
N ILE A 342 -8.26 9.79 -29.87
CA ILE A 342 -9.18 8.77 -29.36
C ILE A 342 -10.51 9.45 -29.06
N GLU A 343 -11.55 9.04 -29.75
CA GLU A 343 -12.91 9.46 -29.44
C GLU A 343 -13.46 8.61 -28.28
N PRO A 344 -14.18 9.23 -27.32
CA PRO A 344 -14.85 8.50 -26.26
C PRO A 344 -15.86 7.53 -26.90
N VAL A 345 -15.69 6.23 -26.63
CA VAL A 345 -16.74 5.27 -26.95
C VAL A 345 -17.87 5.52 -25.95
N GLU A 346 -18.99 6.08 -26.41
CA GLU A 346 -20.23 5.97 -25.66
C GLU A 346 -20.49 4.46 -25.52
N LEU A 347 -20.25 3.94 -24.33
CA LEU A 347 -20.80 2.65 -23.97
C LEU A 347 -22.29 2.82 -24.16
N SER A 348 -22.79 2.44 -25.36
CA SER A 348 -24.21 2.30 -25.59
C SER A 348 -24.73 1.63 -24.35
N LYS A 349 -25.67 2.27 -23.66
CA LYS A 349 -26.38 1.72 -22.52
C LYS A 349 -26.59 0.27 -22.87
N LEU A 350 -25.79 -0.63 -22.32
CA LEU A 350 -26.00 -2.06 -22.44
C LEU A 350 -27.42 -2.20 -22.00
N ALA A 351 -28.25 -2.45 -22.96
CA ALA A 351 -29.67 -2.43 -22.85
C ALA A 351 -30.06 -3.11 -21.55
N GLU A 352 -30.89 -2.44 -20.81
CA GLU A 352 -31.83 -3.01 -19.90
C GLU A 352 -32.25 -4.37 -20.45
N ALA A 353 -31.56 -5.43 -20.06
CA ALA A 353 -31.91 -6.82 -20.36
C ALA A 353 -31.86 -7.57 -19.04
#